data_9ffebfd1caf206a616ce4721d47bd016
#
_entry.id   9ffebfd1caf206a616ce4721d47bd016
#
_cell.length_a   1.000
_cell.length_b   1.000
_cell.length_c   1.000
_cell.angle_alpha   90.00
_cell.angle_beta   90.00
_cell.angle_gamma   90.00
#
_symmetry.space_group_name_H-M   'P 1'
#
loop_
_entity.id
_entity.type
_entity.pdbx_description
1 polymer ?
#
loop_
_entity_poly.entity_id
_entity_poly.type
_entity_poly.pdbx_seq_one_letter_code
_entity_poly.pdbx_strand_id
1 'polypeptide(L)'
;VRLCSPIIHFLISIFLWIASNSFFGSKSGRVAALIWIFTPIASLGSFIISTDTPLLLFWSLALIFLIKLIKTRTFSYSIAIGITLGLGFLSKYAALYFLIFLVLWWLIYDRGKDLKIKSFILITIFAFIISSGNLYWNYENDFVTFNHTMSNADLKSVIFNYKNLFEFLSSQFLVFGPLLFLLYLYYVFQSFYINKKLSLLA
;
A
#
# COMPACT_ATOMS: atom_id res chain seq x y z
N VAL A 1 16.15 6.83 -20.62
CA VAL A 1 15.90 5.68 -19.74
C VAL A 1 14.92 5.98 -18.59
N ARG A 2 14.29 7.15 -18.54
CA ARG A 2 13.32 7.51 -17.48
C ARG A 2 11.85 7.12 -17.80
N LEU A 3 11.59 6.47 -18.95
CA LEU A 3 10.24 6.14 -19.41
C LEU A 3 9.53 5.08 -18.55
N CYS A 4 10.26 4.25 -17.80
CA CYS A 4 9.65 3.20 -16.99
C CYS A 4 8.76 3.79 -15.88
N SER A 5 9.16 4.87 -15.23
CA SER A 5 8.39 5.45 -14.12
C SER A 5 7.03 6.00 -14.57
N PRO A 6 6.91 6.84 -15.61
CA PRO A 6 5.59 7.27 -16.13
C PRO A 6 4.70 6.11 -16.55
N ILE A 7 5.27 5.08 -17.20
CA ILE A 7 4.51 3.89 -17.61
C ILE A 7 3.94 3.17 -16.39
N ILE A 8 4.75 2.99 -15.35
CA ILE A 8 4.31 2.34 -14.10
C ILE A 8 3.21 3.16 -13.42
N HIS A 9 3.35 4.49 -13.33
CA HIS A 9 2.31 5.36 -12.75
C HIS A 9 1.01 5.32 -13.57
N PHE A 10 1.11 5.19 -14.89
CA PHE A 10 -0.06 4.98 -15.73
C PHE A 10 -0.72 3.62 -15.44
N LEU A 11 0.04 2.54 -15.31
CA LEU A 11 -0.49 1.23 -14.93
C LEU A 11 -1.15 1.25 -13.54
N ILE A 12 -0.56 1.95 -12.57
CA ILE A 12 -1.17 2.15 -11.24
C ILE A 12 -2.55 2.82 -11.38
N SER A 13 -2.68 3.85 -12.23
CA SER A 13 -3.97 4.50 -12.45
C SER A 13 -5.03 3.54 -12.99
N ILE A 14 -4.65 2.66 -13.91
CA ILE A 14 -5.54 1.60 -14.44
C ILE A 14 -5.92 0.61 -13.33
N PHE A 15 -4.97 0.21 -12.49
CA PHE A 15 -5.24 -0.73 -11.39
C PHE A 15 -6.16 -0.12 -10.35
N LEU A 16 -5.99 1.15 -10.01
CA LEU A 16 -6.89 1.88 -9.13
C LEU A 16 -8.29 2.03 -9.72
N TRP A 17 -8.37 2.28 -11.04
CA TRP A 17 -9.65 2.25 -11.73
C TRP A 17 -10.35 0.91 -11.61
N ILE A 18 -9.65 -0.21 -11.90
CA ILE A 18 -10.21 -1.57 -11.80
C ILE A 18 -10.65 -1.86 -10.36
N ALA A 19 -9.81 -1.54 -9.38
CA ALA A 19 -10.10 -1.76 -7.97
C ALA A 19 -11.36 -0.97 -7.54
N SER A 20 -11.37 0.33 -7.76
CA SER A 20 -12.48 1.20 -7.37
C SER A 20 -13.77 0.88 -8.13
N ASN A 21 -13.68 0.61 -9.45
CA ASN A 21 -14.83 0.18 -10.24
C ASN A 21 -15.47 -1.09 -9.71
N SER A 22 -14.66 -2.02 -9.22
CA SER A 22 -15.13 -3.28 -8.68
C SER A 22 -15.94 -3.14 -7.39
N PHE A 23 -15.71 -2.09 -6.59
CA PHE A 23 -16.42 -1.86 -5.32
C PHE A 23 -17.53 -0.82 -5.45
N PHE A 24 -17.26 0.28 -6.16
CA PHE A 24 -18.08 1.49 -6.12
C PHE A 24 -18.67 1.87 -7.48
N GLY A 25 -18.41 1.04 -8.51
CA GLY A 25 -18.94 1.24 -9.86
C GLY A 25 -18.12 2.19 -10.73
N SER A 26 -18.52 2.27 -12.01
CA SER A 26 -17.73 2.88 -13.09
C SER A 26 -17.39 4.36 -12.89
N LYS A 27 -18.28 5.14 -12.27
CA LYS A 27 -18.00 6.57 -11.98
C LYS A 27 -16.84 6.71 -10.99
N SER A 28 -16.88 5.95 -9.89
CA SER A 28 -15.83 5.96 -8.86
C SER A 28 -14.48 5.46 -9.40
N GLY A 29 -14.50 4.43 -10.26
CA GLY A 29 -13.29 3.95 -10.92
C GLY A 29 -12.60 5.04 -11.73
N ARG A 30 -13.35 5.77 -12.57
CA ARG A 30 -12.80 6.89 -13.36
C ARG A 30 -12.24 8.00 -12.48
N VAL A 31 -12.96 8.36 -11.42
CA VAL A 31 -12.52 9.39 -10.49
C VAL A 31 -11.24 8.96 -9.78
N ALA A 32 -11.12 7.71 -9.33
CA ALA A 32 -9.91 7.19 -8.68
C ALA A 32 -8.68 7.26 -9.61
N ALA A 33 -8.83 6.87 -10.88
CA ALA A 33 -7.75 6.97 -11.85
C ALA A 33 -7.32 8.43 -12.11
N LEU A 34 -8.27 9.34 -12.25
CA LEU A 34 -7.98 10.76 -12.46
C LEU A 34 -7.32 11.37 -11.22
N ILE A 35 -7.83 11.09 -10.02
CA ILE A 35 -7.21 11.55 -8.77
C ILE A 35 -5.75 11.11 -8.73
N TRP A 36 -5.45 9.85 -9.04
CA TRP A 36 -4.08 9.36 -9.04
C TRP A 36 -3.19 10.17 -9.98
N ILE A 37 -3.60 10.36 -11.24
CA ILE A 37 -2.82 11.07 -12.25
C ILE A 37 -2.56 12.53 -11.85
N PHE A 38 -3.54 13.20 -11.23
CA PHE A 38 -3.42 14.60 -10.82
C PHE A 38 -2.85 14.79 -9.40
N THR A 39 -2.59 13.70 -8.66
CA THR A 39 -1.94 13.80 -7.35
C THR A 39 -0.48 14.19 -7.52
N PRO A 40 0.07 15.17 -6.76
CA PRO A 40 1.47 15.60 -6.88
C PRO A 40 2.45 14.44 -6.76
N ILE A 41 2.21 13.48 -5.86
CA ILE A 41 3.07 12.29 -5.71
C ILE A 41 3.16 11.46 -6.99
N ALA A 42 2.08 11.32 -7.75
CA ALA A 42 2.08 10.55 -8.99
C ALA A 42 2.67 11.36 -10.14
N SER A 43 2.25 12.61 -10.30
CA SER A 43 2.71 13.47 -11.39
C SER A 43 4.20 13.83 -11.25
N LEU A 44 4.67 14.24 -10.07
CA LEU A 44 6.10 14.53 -9.84
C LEU A 44 6.92 13.25 -9.69
N GLY A 45 6.39 12.22 -9.01
CA GLY A 45 7.02 10.92 -8.83
C GLY A 45 7.27 10.20 -10.16
N SER A 46 6.45 10.46 -11.19
CA SER A 46 6.65 9.88 -12.52
C SER A 46 7.95 10.31 -13.21
N PHE A 47 8.51 11.45 -12.84
CA PHE A 47 9.81 11.94 -13.35
C PHE A 47 11.01 11.42 -12.56
N ILE A 48 10.80 10.80 -11.42
CA ILE A 48 11.85 10.33 -10.50
C ILE A 48 11.91 8.81 -10.52
N ILE A 49 13.10 8.25 -10.60
CA ILE A 49 13.33 6.82 -10.42
C ILE A 49 13.46 6.58 -8.92
N SER A 50 12.44 5.97 -8.32
CA SER A 50 12.36 5.67 -6.89
C SER A 50 11.90 4.24 -6.66
N THR A 51 12.28 3.66 -5.55
CA THR A 51 11.79 2.36 -5.06
C THR A 51 10.31 2.40 -4.68
N ASP A 52 9.75 3.58 -4.50
CA ASP A 52 8.32 3.77 -4.23
C ASP A 52 7.46 3.45 -5.46
N THR A 53 7.96 3.74 -6.68
CA THR A 53 7.22 3.48 -7.92
C THR A 53 6.84 2.00 -8.08
N PRO A 54 7.77 1.02 -8.03
CA PRO A 54 7.40 -0.40 -8.09
C PRO A 54 6.65 -0.88 -6.84
N LEU A 55 6.90 -0.33 -5.66
CA LEU A 55 6.13 -0.63 -4.46
C LEU A 55 4.64 -0.32 -4.67
N LEU A 56 4.31 0.88 -5.16
CA LEU A 56 2.93 1.32 -5.39
C LEU A 56 2.24 0.50 -6.49
N LEU A 57 2.99 0.05 -7.51
CA LEU A 57 2.49 -0.88 -8.51
C LEU A 57 2.04 -2.20 -7.85
N PHE A 58 2.91 -2.80 -7.03
CA PHE A 58 2.59 -4.06 -6.36
C PHE A 58 1.47 -3.89 -5.33
N TRP A 59 1.39 -2.77 -4.63
CA TRP A 59 0.28 -2.48 -3.72
C TRP A 59 -1.05 -2.37 -4.45
N SER A 60 -1.09 -1.69 -5.60
CA SER A 60 -2.31 -1.56 -6.40
C SER A 60 -2.76 -2.91 -6.98
N LEU A 61 -1.83 -3.78 -7.37
CA LEU A 61 -2.12 -5.17 -7.77
C LEU A 61 -2.62 -6.00 -6.59
N ALA A 62 -1.96 -5.92 -5.43
CA ALA A 62 -2.40 -6.63 -4.23
C ALA A 62 -3.81 -6.22 -3.83
N LEU A 63 -4.16 -4.93 -3.96
CA LEU A 63 -5.51 -4.43 -3.71
C LEU A 63 -6.54 -5.07 -4.67
N ILE A 64 -6.25 -5.18 -5.97
CA ILE A 64 -7.13 -5.85 -6.93
C ILE A 64 -7.35 -7.32 -6.53
N PHE A 65 -6.27 -8.02 -6.19
CA PHE A 65 -6.37 -9.43 -5.80
C PHE A 65 -7.10 -9.60 -4.47
N LEU A 66 -6.93 -8.67 -3.52
CA LEU A 66 -7.68 -8.67 -2.27
C LEU A 66 -9.18 -8.51 -2.52
N ILE A 67 -9.57 -7.59 -3.40
CA ILE A 67 -10.97 -7.41 -3.80
C ILE A 67 -11.54 -8.68 -4.41
N LYS A 68 -10.79 -9.33 -5.31
CA LYS A 68 -11.20 -10.59 -5.92
C LYS A 68 -11.29 -11.71 -4.89
N LEU A 69 -10.35 -11.79 -3.96
CA LEU A 69 -10.37 -12.76 -2.87
C LEU A 69 -11.63 -12.62 -2.00
N ILE A 70 -11.97 -11.40 -1.60
CA ILE A 70 -13.17 -11.11 -0.80
C ILE A 70 -14.45 -11.52 -1.57
N LYS A 71 -14.52 -11.22 -2.88
CA LYS A 71 -15.70 -11.51 -3.70
C LYS A 71 -15.86 -12.98 -4.03
N THR A 72 -14.79 -13.67 -4.40
CA THR A 72 -14.85 -15.05 -4.92
C THR A 72 -14.47 -16.10 -3.89
N ARG A 73 -13.80 -15.70 -2.80
CA ARG A 73 -13.25 -16.57 -1.76
C ARG A 73 -12.30 -17.66 -2.31
N THR A 74 -11.67 -17.39 -3.45
CA THR A 74 -10.78 -18.32 -4.14
C THR A 74 -9.34 -18.15 -3.64
N PHE A 75 -8.75 -19.19 -3.07
CA PHE A 75 -7.41 -19.14 -2.45
C PHE A 75 -6.26 -18.79 -3.41
N SER A 76 -6.42 -18.99 -4.74
CA SER A 76 -5.41 -18.55 -5.70
C SER A 76 -5.13 -17.06 -5.64
N TYR A 77 -6.11 -16.23 -5.26
CA TYR A 77 -5.88 -14.81 -5.05
C TYR A 77 -5.06 -14.53 -3.79
N SER A 78 -5.12 -15.38 -2.75
CA SER A 78 -4.21 -15.28 -1.61
C SER A 78 -2.76 -15.49 -2.02
N ILE A 79 -2.51 -16.47 -2.89
CA ILE A 79 -1.17 -16.71 -3.47
C ILE A 79 -0.72 -15.49 -4.29
N ALA A 80 -1.58 -14.96 -5.14
CA ALA A 80 -1.28 -13.78 -5.95
C ALA A 80 -0.96 -12.54 -5.08
N ILE A 81 -1.70 -12.33 -3.97
CA ILE A 81 -1.38 -11.28 -3.00
C ILE A 81 0.00 -11.53 -2.39
N GLY A 82 0.30 -12.75 -1.94
CA GLY A 82 1.59 -13.09 -1.37
C GLY A 82 2.75 -12.80 -2.33
N ILE A 83 2.63 -13.21 -3.60
CA ILE A 83 3.63 -12.93 -4.63
C ILE A 83 3.81 -11.43 -4.84
N THR A 84 2.71 -10.68 -4.98
CA THR A 84 2.79 -9.22 -5.20
C THR A 84 3.39 -8.48 -4.00
N LEU A 85 3.06 -8.89 -2.77
CA LEU A 85 3.65 -8.31 -1.57
C LEU A 85 5.12 -8.69 -1.39
N GLY A 86 5.53 -9.90 -1.74
CA GLY A 86 6.92 -10.30 -1.77
C GLY A 86 7.74 -9.47 -2.77
N LEU A 87 7.23 -9.25 -3.99
CA LEU A 87 7.86 -8.37 -4.98
C LEU A 87 7.89 -6.91 -4.50
N GLY A 88 6.83 -6.45 -3.85
CA GLY A 88 6.80 -5.14 -3.21
C GLY A 88 7.85 -5.00 -2.11
N PHE A 89 8.05 -6.04 -1.29
CA PHE A 89 9.07 -6.07 -0.25
C PHE A 89 10.49 -5.99 -0.83
N LEU A 90 10.75 -6.66 -1.95
CA LEU A 90 12.03 -6.54 -2.67
C LEU A 90 12.27 -5.11 -3.20
N SER A 91 11.21 -4.36 -3.46
CA SER A 91 11.30 -2.96 -3.87
C SER A 91 11.54 -2.03 -2.68
N LYS A 92 10.78 -2.22 -1.61
CA LYS A 92 10.88 -1.43 -0.36
C LYS A 92 10.21 -2.19 0.79
N TYR A 93 10.84 -2.24 1.95
CA TYR A 93 10.31 -2.93 3.14
C TYR A 93 8.96 -2.37 3.63
N ALA A 94 8.62 -1.15 3.22
CA ALA A 94 7.31 -0.55 3.46
C ALA A 94 6.13 -1.39 2.91
N ALA A 95 6.39 -2.36 2.02
CA ALA A 95 5.37 -3.34 1.59
C ALA A 95 4.70 -4.06 2.77
N LEU A 96 5.39 -4.23 3.89
CA LEU A 96 4.85 -4.84 5.11
C LEU A 96 3.66 -4.07 5.68
N TYR A 97 3.55 -2.77 5.46
CA TYR A 97 2.40 -1.99 5.94
C TYR A 97 1.08 -2.50 5.35
N PHE A 98 1.08 -3.01 4.11
CA PHE A 98 -0.13 -3.62 3.55
C PHE A 98 -0.60 -4.82 4.38
N LEU A 99 0.32 -5.70 4.79
CA LEU A 99 -0.02 -6.84 5.67
C LEU A 99 -0.50 -6.37 7.03
N ILE A 100 0.14 -5.39 7.63
CA ILE A 100 -0.26 -4.83 8.93
C ILE A 100 -1.70 -4.30 8.85
N PHE A 101 -2.01 -3.47 7.85
CA PHE A 101 -3.36 -2.94 7.66
C PHE A 101 -4.38 -4.03 7.34
N LEU A 102 -4.00 -5.05 6.56
CA LEU A 102 -4.87 -6.18 6.27
C LEU A 102 -5.21 -6.98 7.54
N VAL A 103 -4.23 -7.23 8.40
CA VAL A 103 -4.43 -7.91 9.69
C VAL A 103 -5.30 -7.07 10.62
N LEU A 104 -5.04 -5.77 10.74
CA LEU A 104 -5.86 -4.86 11.55
C LEU A 104 -7.30 -4.82 11.05
N TRP A 105 -7.50 -4.68 9.74
CA TRP A 105 -8.83 -4.73 9.15
C TRP A 105 -9.55 -6.05 9.45
N TRP A 106 -8.87 -7.17 9.31
CA TRP A 106 -9.42 -8.49 9.61
C TRP A 106 -9.81 -8.63 11.09
N LEU A 107 -8.95 -8.21 12.02
CA LEU A 107 -9.21 -8.30 13.46
C LEU A 107 -10.40 -7.43 13.89
N ILE A 108 -10.53 -6.24 13.33
CA ILE A 108 -11.51 -5.24 13.79
C ILE A 108 -12.88 -5.45 13.11
N TYR A 109 -12.88 -5.74 11.80
CA TYR A 109 -14.10 -5.71 11.00
C TYR A 109 -14.50 -7.05 10.40
N ASP A 110 -13.57 -7.74 9.78
CA ASP A 110 -13.89 -8.97 9.04
C ASP A 110 -14.14 -10.15 9.97
N ARG A 111 -13.29 -10.34 10.96
CA ARG A 111 -13.35 -11.43 11.96
C ARG A 111 -13.58 -12.80 11.32
N GLY A 112 -13.02 -13.04 10.15
CA GLY A 112 -13.11 -14.31 9.43
C GLY A 112 -14.38 -14.51 8.60
N LYS A 113 -15.18 -13.46 8.39
CA LYS A 113 -16.40 -13.54 7.55
C LYS A 113 -16.05 -13.71 6.07
N ASP A 114 -15.21 -12.85 5.56
CA ASP A 114 -14.82 -12.80 4.15
C ASP A 114 -13.41 -13.38 3.94
N LEU A 115 -12.49 -13.15 4.87
CA LEU A 115 -11.11 -13.65 4.83
C LEU A 115 -10.86 -14.72 5.89
N LYS A 116 -10.59 -15.95 5.42
CA LYS A 116 -10.24 -17.05 6.32
C LYS A 116 -8.77 -17.00 6.71
N ILE A 117 -8.43 -17.50 7.90
CA ILE A 117 -7.06 -17.61 8.38
C ILE A 117 -6.12 -18.32 7.40
N LYS A 118 -6.63 -19.30 6.64
CA LYS A 118 -5.88 -19.97 5.59
C LYS A 118 -5.39 -19.01 4.51
N SER A 119 -6.14 -17.95 4.19
CA SER A 119 -5.72 -16.94 3.23
C SER A 119 -4.50 -16.17 3.73
N PHE A 120 -4.47 -15.80 5.02
CA PHE A 120 -3.30 -15.15 5.62
C PHE A 120 -2.06 -16.03 5.60
N ILE A 121 -2.22 -17.31 5.94
CA ILE A 121 -1.12 -18.28 5.89
C ILE A 121 -0.54 -18.35 4.49
N LEU A 122 -1.38 -18.46 3.45
CA LEU A 122 -0.93 -18.50 2.06
C LEU A 122 -0.26 -17.18 1.65
N ILE A 123 -0.84 -16.04 1.98
CA ILE A 123 -0.25 -14.71 1.69
C ILE A 123 1.15 -14.62 2.30
N THR A 124 1.28 -14.97 3.59
CA THR A 124 2.56 -14.88 4.32
C THR A 124 3.60 -15.85 3.74
N ILE A 125 3.23 -17.10 3.49
CA ILE A 125 4.14 -18.11 2.92
C ILE A 125 4.68 -17.64 1.57
N PHE A 126 3.81 -17.22 0.64
CA PHE A 126 4.25 -16.82 -0.69
C PHE A 126 5.02 -15.49 -0.68
N ALA A 127 4.65 -14.54 0.18
CA ALA A 127 5.46 -13.34 0.38
C ALA A 127 6.86 -13.69 0.90
N PHE A 128 6.97 -14.60 1.87
CA PHE A 128 8.24 -15.07 2.40
C PHE A 128 9.07 -15.80 1.35
N ILE A 129 8.48 -16.70 0.55
CA ILE A 129 9.18 -17.42 -0.52
C ILE A 129 9.79 -16.43 -1.51
N ILE A 130 9.04 -15.43 -1.97
CA ILE A 130 9.53 -14.44 -2.92
C ILE A 130 10.63 -13.56 -2.31
N SER A 131 10.53 -13.20 -1.03
CA SER A 131 11.51 -12.35 -0.35
C SER A 131 12.69 -13.12 0.24
N SER A 132 12.68 -14.45 0.24
CA SER A 132 13.67 -15.31 0.91
C SER A 132 15.10 -15.06 0.46
N GLY A 133 15.33 -14.83 -0.83
CA GLY A 133 16.65 -14.51 -1.37
C GLY A 133 17.25 -13.22 -0.78
N ASN A 134 16.42 -12.18 -0.61
CA ASN A 134 16.85 -10.93 0.02
C ASN A 134 17.10 -11.13 1.53
N LEU A 135 16.25 -11.91 2.20
CA LEU A 135 16.43 -12.22 3.61
C LEU A 135 17.70 -13.03 3.85
N TYR A 136 17.96 -14.03 3.01
CA TYR A 136 19.19 -14.84 3.07
C TYR A 136 20.44 -13.99 2.82
N TRP A 137 20.41 -13.13 1.81
CA TRP A 137 21.52 -12.22 1.54
C TRP A 137 21.79 -11.27 2.72
N ASN A 138 20.73 -10.71 3.34
CA ASN A 138 20.89 -9.87 4.52
C ASN A 138 21.47 -10.65 5.71
N TYR A 139 21.09 -11.90 5.90
CA TYR A 139 21.64 -12.76 6.95
C TYR A 139 23.16 -12.94 6.75
N GLU A 140 23.63 -13.19 5.54
CA GLU A 140 25.07 -13.34 5.24
C GLU A 140 25.86 -12.02 5.28
N ASN A 141 25.17 -10.87 5.20
CA ASN A 141 25.77 -9.54 5.18
C ASN A 141 25.40 -8.70 6.43
N ASP A 142 25.35 -9.32 7.60
CA ASP A 142 25.12 -8.66 8.90
C ASP A 142 23.93 -7.70 8.93
N PHE A 143 22.87 -8.03 8.19
CA PHE A 143 21.63 -7.26 8.08
C PHE A 143 21.85 -5.80 7.68
N VAL A 144 22.81 -5.53 6.83
CA VAL A 144 23.21 -4.17 6.44
C VAL A 144 22.06 -3.32 5.93
N THR A 145 21.13 -3.90 5.15
CA THR A 145 19.97 -3.16 4.62
C THR A 145 18.95 -2.80 5.71
N PHE A 146 18.75 -3.71 6.67
CA PHE A 146 17.89 -3.43 7.84
C PHE A 146 18.51 -2.36 8.73
N ASN A 147 19.80 -2.45 9.02
CA ASN A 147 20.55 -1.47 9.81
C ASN A 147 20.51 -0.08 9.16
N HIS A 148 20.67 -0.01 7.83
CA HIS A 148 20.53 1.24 7.09
C HIS A 148 19.12 1.82 7.17
N THR A 149 18.09 0.97 7.04
CA THR A 149 16.69 1.41 7.16
C THR A 149 16.38 1.90 8.56
N MET A 150 16.87 1.22 9.59
CA MET A 150 16.71 1.62 11.00
C MET A 150 17.44 2.93 11.32
N SER A 151 18.65 3.13 10.78
CA SER A 151 19.40 4.38 10.97
C SER A 151 18.71 5.58 10.31
N ASN A 152 18.12 5.38 9.13
CA ASN A 152 17.34 6.42 8.45
C ASN A 152 16.03 6.77 9.18
N ALA A 153 15.46 5.83 9.93
CA ALA A 153 14.27 6.06 10.74
C ALA A 153 14.58 6.83 12.06
N ASP A 154 15.86 7.00 12.40
CA ASP A 154 16.34 7.74 13.58
C ASP A 154 15.61 7.37 14.90
N LEU A 155 15.37 6.06 15.08
CA LEU A 155 14.64 5.53 16.24
C LEU A 155 15.40 5.70 17.58
N LYS A 156 16.63 6.22 17.53
CA LYS A 156 17.44 6.48 18.72
C LYS A 156 17.22 7.88 19.30
N SER A 157 16.62 8.77 18.54
CA SER A 157 16.24 10.10 19.03
C SER A 157 14.88 10.05 19.75
N VAL A 158 14.57 11.10 20.49
CA VAL A 158 13.38 11.24 21.35
C VAL A 158 12.14 10.64 20.69
N ILE A 159 11.51 9.64 21.34
CA ILE A 159 10.37 8.85 20.84
C ILE A 159 9.19 9.74 20.39
N PHE A 160 9.09 10.96 20.90
CA PHE A 160 8.02 11.89 20.55
C PHE A 160 8.61 13.28 20.26
N ASN A 161 8.77 13.60 18.98
CA ASN A 161 9.23 14.92 18.54
C ASN A 161 8.09 15.62 17.80
N TYR A 162 7.49 16.63 18.45
CA TYR A 162 6.39 17.41 17.89
C TYR A 162 6.76 18.10 16.57
N LYS A 163 8.02 18.50 16.42
CA LYS A 163 8.51 19.14 15.19
C LYS A 163 8.46 18.14 14.03
N ASN A 164 8.99 16.94 14.24
CA ASN A 164 8.98 15.88 13.21
C ASN A 164 7.54 15.46 12.86
N LEU A 165 6.64 15.41 13.85
CA LEU A 165 5.23 15.14 13.60
C LEU A 165 4.58 16.23 12.74
N PHE A 166 4.84 17.51 13.04
CA PHE A 166 4.31 18.62 12.26
C PHE A 166 4.88 18.64 10.84
N GLU A 167 6.18 18.41 10.68
CA GLU A 167 6.84 18.28 9.37
C GLU A 167 6.25 17.12 8.57
N PHE A 168 6.01 15.97 9.21
CA PHE A 168 5.35 14.82 8.58
C PHE A 168 3.94 15.18 8.10
N LEU A 169 3.11 15.76 8.95
CA LEU A 169 1.73 16.13 8.59
C LEU A 169 1.71 17.19 7.47
N SER A 170 2.61 18.18 7.54
CA SER A 170 2.75 19.19 6.50
C SER A 170 3.22 18.59 5.17
N SER A 171 4.15 17.63 5.21
CA SER A 171 4.58 16.92 4.00
C SER A 171 3.47 16.11 3.36
N GLN A 172 2.59 15.48 4.14
CA GLN A 172 1.42 14.78 3.59
C GLN A 172 0.50 15.74 2.82
N PHE A 173 0.33 16.96 3.33
CA PHE A 173 -0.45 17.99 2.66
C PHE A 173 0.11 18.35 1.27
N LEU A 174 1.43 18.38 1.14
CA LEU A 174 2.12 18.63 -0.14
C LEU A 174 2.09 17.41 -1.07
N VAL A 175 2.26 16.21 -0.52
CA VAL A 175 2.30 14.94 -1.26
C VAL A 175 0.96 14.62 -1.93
N PHE A 176 -0.13 14.77 -1.20
CA PHE A 176 -1.49 14.56 -1.72
C PHE A 176 -2.04 15.77 -2.49
N GLY A 177 -1.51 16.96 -2.20
CA GLY A 177 -2.10 18.23 -2.57
C GLY A 177 -3.21 18.67 -1.61
N PRO A 178 -3.32 20.00 -1.34
CA PRO A 178 -4.18 20.53 -0.28
C PRO A 178 -5.63 20.07 -0.38
N LEU A 179 -6.20 20.17 -1.57
CA LEU A 179 -7.61 19.85 -1.81
C LEU A 179 -7.91 18.37 -1.58
N LEU A 180 -7.10 17.48 -2.13
CA LEU A 180 -7.30 16.02 -2.00
C LEU A 180 -7.07 15.57 -0.56
N PHE A 181 -6.09 16.14 0.13
CA PHE A 181 -5.82 15.83 1.53
C PHE A 181 -7.00 16.23 2.44
N LEU A 182 -7.55 17.42 2.25
CA LEU A 182 -8.73 17.88 3.00
C LEU A 182 -9.97 17.05 2.69
N LEU A 183 -10.21 16.71 1.43
CA LEU A 183 -11.30 15.81 1.05
C LEU A 183 -11.12 14.42 1.64
N TYR A 184 -9.91 13.88 1.63
CA TYR A 184 -9.58 12.59 2.27
C TYR A 184 -9.91 12.62 3.75
N LEU A 185 -9.44 13.63 4.50
CA LEU A 185 -9.75 13.78 5.91
C LEU A 185 -11.26 13.89 6.16
N TYR A 186 -11.96 14.71 5.38
CA TYR A 186 -13.41 14.85 5.49
C TYR A 186 -14.11 13.49 5.34
N TYR A 187 -13.78 12.72 4.30
CA TYR A 187 -14.40 11.41 4.07
C TYR A 187 -14.00 10.37 5.11
N VAL A 188 -12.76 10.39 5.61
CA VAL A 188 -12.34 9.53 6.72
C VAL A 188 -13.18 9.82 7.95
N PHE A 189 -13.30 11.07 8.38
CA PHE A 189 -14.14 11.44 9.53
C PHE A 189 -15.61 11.07 9.31
N GLN A 190 -16.16 11.35 8.13
CA GLN A 190 -17.52 10.98 7.80
C GLN A 190 -17.74 9.46 7.82
N SER A 191 -16.80 8.67 7.32
CA SER A 191 -16.91 7.21 7.31
C SER A 191 -16.77 6.61 8.70
N PHE A 192 -15.97 7.19 9.59
CA PHE A 192 -15.97 6.82 11.00
C PHE A 192 -17.35 7.02 11.66
N TYR A 193 -18.04 8.08 11.28
CA TYR A 193 -19.35 8.39 11.83
C TYR A 193 -20.47 7.50 11.26
N ILE A 194 -20.44 7.26 9.93
CA ILE A 194 -21.54 6.57 9.22
C ILE A 194 -21.30 5.06 9.12
N ASN A 195 -20.08 4.62 8.91
CA ASN A 195 -19.79 3.21 8.64
C ASN A 195 -18.36 2.83 9.00
N LYS A 196 -18.17 2.34 10.23
CA LYS A 196 -16.86 1.93 10.77
C LYS A 196 -16.08 0.96 9.85
N LYS A 197 -16.77 0.22 8.95
CA LYS A 197 -16.17 -0.75 8.04
C LYS A 197 -15.37 -0.10 6.90
N LEU A 198 -15.76 1.10 6.44
CA LEU A 198 -15.11 1.79 5.32
C LEU A 198 -13.92 2.65 5.75
N SER A 199 -13.88 3.08 7.01
CA SER A 199 -12.86 4.00 7.52
C SER A 199 -11.45 3.42 7.55
N LEU A 200 -11.28 2.09 7.62
CA LEU A 200 -9.98 1.43 7.59
C LEU A 200 -9.47 1.10 6.18
N LEU A 201 -10.33 1.22 5.17
CA LEU A 201 -9.97 1.03 3.77
C LEU A 201 -9.72 2.37 3.05
N ALA A 202 -10.04 3.49 3.71
CA ALA A 202 -9.72 4.83 3.26
C ALA A 202 -8.37 5.29 3.80
#